data_67ec5e144dbda187a4a69985f469a382
#
_entry.id   67ec5e144dbda187a4a69985f469a382
#
_cell.length_a   1.000
_cell.length_b   1.000
_cell.length_c   1.000
_cell.angle_alpha   90.00
_cell.angle_beta   90.00
_cell.angle_gamma   90.00
#
_symmetry.space_group_name_H-M   'P 1'
#
loop_
_entity.id
_entity.type
_entity.pdbx_description
1 polymer ?
#
loop_
_entity_poly.entity_id
_entity_poly.type
_entity_poly.pdbx_seq_one_letter_code
_entity_poly.pdbx_strand_id
1 'polypeptide(L)'
;MKKKNIINILFEVLFYLSIFAYMLVIKSIYSTNVHYDLKVFFGFALAIIGICILVGGHANKYVSLVLCTIYTLYLVAQKTYYKGFGSYFRFSTAKELSSEVAGQGAAINELFDMKDVIPFVVLLLIVVVFLIVRYCFKIKTKYKWYIHLSSLICFLLSFVSINNMVKQVYATNTDDNFQIYHTDFYVYDTVSNPKAFVDNLGLLTFEFRDFQALVKGQKDNELYTDKIDSYFENKSS
;
A
#
# COMPACT_ATOMS: atom_id res chain seq x y z
N MET A 1 3.35 30.38 28.24
CA MET A 1 2.73 29.03 28.07
C MET A 1 2.23 28.75 26.66
N LYS A 2 1.52 29.62 25.96
CA LYS A 2 0.99 29.41 24.59
C LYS A 2 2.08 29.12 23.53
N LYS A 3 3.21 29.87 23.51
CA LYS A 3 4.27 29.74 22.51
C LYS A 3 4.94 28.35 22.49
N LYS A 4 5.18 27.74 23.66
CA LYS A 4 5.78 26.41 23.78
C LYS A 4 4.87 25.29 23.26
N ASN A 5 3.55 25.43 23.42
CA ASN A 5 2.59 24.46 22.90
C ASN A 5 2.53 24.49 21.36
N ILE A 6 2.63 25.67 20.75
CA ILE A 6 2.67 25.83 19.29
C ILE A 6 3.91 25.15 18.71
N ILE A 7 5.09 25.35 19.31
CA ILE A 7 6.32 24.69 18.86
C ILE A 7 6.20 23.17 18.92
N ASN A 8 5.61 22.63 19.99
CA ASN A 8 5.42 21.19 20.12
C ASN A 8 4.48 20.62 19.05
N ILE A 9 3.39 21.33 18.74
CA ILE A 9 2.45 20.92 17.67
C ILE A 9 3.14 20.99 16.30
N LEU A 10 3.84 22.11 16.02
CA LEU A 10 4.56 22.27 14.76
C LEU A 10 5.59 21.16 14.54
N PHE A 11 6.32 20.77 15.58
CA PHE A 11 7.29 19.68 15.53
C PHE A 11 6.64 18.34 15.15
N GLU A 12 5.49 18.00 15.75
CA GLU A 12 4.78 16.75 15.40
C GLU A 12 4.23 16.81 13.97
N VAL A 13 3.70 17.95 13.53
CA VAL A 13 3.24 18.13 12.14
C VAL A 13 4.40 17.96 11.15
N LEU A 14 5.55 18.57 11.41
CA LEU A 14 6.74 18.41 10.57
C LEU A 14 7.22 16.96 10.51
N PHE A 15 7.14 16.23 11.62
CA PHE A 15 7.46 14.82 11.64
C PHE A 15 6.54 14.02 10.71
N TYR A 16 5.21 14.18 10.84
CA TYR A 16 4.26 13.45 9.99
C TYR A 16 4.37 13.83 8.50
N LEU A 17 4.65 15.10 8.20
CA LEU A 17 4.93 15.53 6.83
C LEU A 17 6.20 14.88 6.27
N SER A 18 7.25 14.72 7.10
CA SER A 18 8.48 14.04 6.68
C SER A 18 8.25 12.56 6.41
N ILE A 19 7.44 11.89 7.23
CA ILE A 19 7.04 10.49 7.01
C ILE A 19 6.20 10.35 5.74
N PHE A 20 5.24 11.26 5.53
CA PHE A 20 4.43 11.26 4.32
C PHE A 20 5.29 11.47 3.06
N ALA A 21 6.20 12.45 3.08
CA ALA A 21 7.11 12.72 1.98
C ALA A 21 8.04 11.53 1.71
N TYR A 22 8.57 10.88 2.75
CA TYR A 22 9.33 9.65 2.62
C TYR A 22 8.53 8.55 1.89
N MET A 23 7.32 8.25 2.35
CA MET A 23 6.47 7.23 1.73
C MET A 23 6.15 7.55 0.27
N LEU A 24 5.93 8.85 -0.06
CA LEU A 24 5.67 9.29 -1.44
C LEU A 24 6.89 9.07 -2.34
N VAL A 25 8.11 9.38 -1.85
CA VAL A 25 9.36 9.15 -2.58
C VAL A 25 9.56 7.65 -2.81
N ILE A 26 9.38 6.82 -1.79
CA ILE A 26 9.50 5.37 -1.92
C ILE A 26 8.48 4.82 -2.93
N LYS A 27 7.23 5.28 -2.86
CA LYS A 27 6.20 4.93 -3.83
C LYS A 27 6.64 5.29 -5.26
N SER A 28 7.20 6.46 -5.48
CA SER A 28 7.62 6.90 -6.82
C SER A 28 8.82 6.12 -7.38
N ILE A 29 9.66 5.55 -6.51
CA ILE A 29 10.83 4.72 -6.91
C ILE A 29 10.44 3.27 -7.21
N TYR A 30 9.51 2.71 -6.44
CA TYR A 30 9.22 1.27 -6.44
C TYR A 30 7.86 0.88 -7.01
N SER A 31 6.95 1.83 -7.18
CA SER A 31 5.62 1.61 -7.74
C SER A 31 5.39 2.40 -9.03
N THR A 32 4.31 2.08 -9.73
CA THR A 32 3.87 2.78 -10.92
C THR A 32 3.17 4.11 -10.59
N ASN A 33 3.18 5.08 -11.50
CA ASN A 33 2.51 6.37 -11.33
C ASN A 33 1.10 6.39 -11.93
N VAL A 34 0.33 5.33 -11.72
CA VAL A 34 -1.05 5.24 -12.17
C VAL A 34 -1.97 6.01 -11.21
N HIS A 35 -3.04 6.61 -11.75
CA HIS A 35 -3.96 7.45 -10.98
C HIS A 35 -4.66 6.70 -9.83
N TYR A 36 -5.08 5.47 -10.05
CA TYR A 36 -5.70 4.62 -9.02
C TYR A 36 -4.74 4.34 -7.87
N ASP A 37 -3.48 4.03 -8.21
CA ASP A 37 -2.41 3.72 -7.26
C ASP A 37 -2.13 4.91 -6.32
N LEU A 38 -2.24 6.13 -6.82
CA LEU A 38 -2.07 7.32 -6.01
C LEU A 38 -3.16 7.46 -4.93
N LYS A 39 -4.42 7.11 -5.24
CA LYS A 39 -5.52 7.14 -4.26
C LYS A 39 -5.34 6.09 -3.16
N VAL A 40 -4.90 4.89 -3.54
CA VAL A 40 -4.60 3.83 -2.57
C VAL A 40 -3.42 4.23 -1.71
N PHE A 41 -2.38 4.83 -2.30
CA PHE A 41 -1.26 5.40 -1.56
C PHE A 41 -1.70 6.42 -0.50
N PHE A 42 -2.53 7.40 -0.86
CA PHE A 42 -3.08 8.36 0.09
C PHE A 42 -3.85 7.66 1.23
N GLY A 43 -4.64 6.65 0.90
CA GLY A 43 -5.34 5.84 1.88
C GLY A 43 -4.38 5.18 2.87
N PHE A 44 -3.37 4.46 2.39
CA PHE A 44 -2.38 3.80 3.27
C PHE A 44 -1.53 4.79 4.07
N ALA A 45 -1.06 5.88 3.46
CA ALA A 45 -0.26 6.87 4.15
C ALA A 45 -1.05 7.53 5.30
N LEU A 46 -2.32 7.88 5.07
CA LEU A 46 -3.20 8.43 6.09
C LEU A 46 -3.51 7.42 7.20
N ALA A 47 -3.69 6.14 6.87
CA ALA A 47 -3.88 5.09 7.87
C ALA A 47 -2.65 4.94 8.77
N ILE A 48 -1.44 4.88 8.19
CA ILE A 48 -0.18 4.80 8.95
C ILE A 48 -0.01 6.02 9.85
N ILE A 49 -0.22 7.22 9.33
CA ILE A 49 -0.15 8.47 10.11
C ILE A 49 -1.21 8.45 11.23
N GLY A 50 -2.42 8.00 10.95
CA GLY A 50 -3.50 7.84 11.94
C GLY A 50 -3.10 6.93 13.09
N ILE A 51 -2.49 5.77 12.81
CA ILE A 51 -1.96 4.84 13.82
C ILE A 51 -0.87 5.53 14.65
N CYS A 52 0.08 6.22 14.00
CA CYS A 52 1.16 6.93 14.69
C CYS A 52 0.63 8.03 15.61
N ILE A 53 -0.41 8.76 15.20
CA ILE A 53 -1.08 9.77 16.02
C ILE A 53 -1.77 9.11 17.22
N LEU A 54 -2.44 7.98 17.05
CA LEU A 54 -3.10 7.25 18.15
C LEU A 54 -2.12 6.82 19.23
N VAL A 55 -0.99 6.23 18.81
CA VAL A 55 0.04 5.78 19.75
C VAL A 55 0.69 6.96 20.48
N GLY A 56 1.00 8.02 19.74
CA GLY A 56 1.54 9.30 20.20
C GLY A 56 2.79 9.23 21.09
N GLY A 57 3.13 10.36 21.72
CA GLY A 57 4.25 10.44 22.66
C GLY A 57 5.61 10.16 22.01
N HIS A 58 6.47 9.42 22.69
CA HIS A 58 7.74 8.94 22.16
C HIS A 58 7.54 7.72 21.24
N ALA A 59 6.57 6.91 21.55
CA ALA A 59 6.31 5.64 20.87
C ALA A 59 5.90 5.83 19.40
N ASN A 60 5.28 6.96 19.03
CA ASN A 60 4.88 7.24 17.65
C ASN A 60 6.07 7.22 16.66
N LYS A 61 7.30 7.62 17.09
CA LYS A 61 8.51 7.60 16.25
C LYS A 61 8.95 6.16 15.95
N TYR A 62 8.88 5.28 16.96
CA TYR A 62 9.22 3.86 16.78
C TYR A 62 8.15 3.13 15.97
N VAL A 63 6.87 3.42 16.21
CA VAL A 63 5.77 2.84 15.44
C VAL A 63 5.85 3.28 13.97
N SER A 64 6.14 4.56 13.69
CA SER A 64 6.33 5.02 12.32
C SER A 64 7.54 4.37 11.65
N LEU A 65 8.65 4.16 12.38
CA LEU A 65 9.81 3.44 11.87
C LEU A 65 9.43 2.01 11.46
N VAL A 66 8.73 1.28 12.32
CA VAL A 66 8.31 -0.10 12.04
C VAL A 66 7.36 -0.15 10.84
N LEU A 67 6.29 0.66 10.83
CA LEU A 67 5.29 0.63 9.76
C LEU A 67 5.87 1.07 8.42
N CYS A 68 6.72 2.12 8.39
CA CYS A 68 7.37 2.55 7.16
C CYS A 68 8.45 1.55 6.70
N THR A 69 9.12 0.84 7.62
CA THR A 69 10.03 -0.25 7.26
C THR A 69 9.28 -1.40 6.60
N ILE A 70 8.14 -1.82 7.15
CA ILE A 70 7.29 -2.85 6.55
C ILE A 70 6.82 -2.41 5.15
N TYR A 71 6.33 -1.18 5.03
CA TYR A 71 5.91 -0.61 3.74
C TYR A 71 7.05 -0.61 2.70
N THR A 72 8.24 -0.16 3.09
CA THR A 72 9.41 -0.10 2.20
C THR A 72 9.89 -1.50 1.82
N LEU A 73 10.02 -2.40 2.82
CA LEU A 73 10.43 -3.78 2.61
C LEU A 73 9.51 -4.48 1.59
N TYR A 74 8.23 -4.25 1.74
CA TYR A 74 7.24 -4.82 0.86
C TYR A 74 7.41 -4.34 -0.59
N LEU A 75 7.54 -3.03 -0.83
CA LEU A 75 7.74 -2.49 -2.18
C LEU A 75 9.08 -2.95 -2.80
N VAL A 76 10.14 -3.02 -2.00
CA VAL A 76 11.43 -3.57 -2.44
C VAL A 76 11.30 -5.05 -2.82
N ALA A 77 10.62 -5.83 -2.00
CA ALA A 77 10.38 -7.26 -2.26
C ALA A 77 9.60 -7.47 -3.56
N GLN A 78 8.54 -6.70 -3.81
CA GLN A 78 7.76 -6.77 -5.04
C GLN A 78 8.60 -6.43 -6.29
N LYS A 79 9.42 -5.39 -6.21
CA LYS A 79 10.33 -5.02 -7.30
C LYS A 79 11.35 -6.12 -7.58
N THR A 80 11.93 -6.70 -6.52
CA THR A 80 12.91 -7.79 -6.62
C THR A 80 12.26 -9.03 -7.23
N TYR A 81 11.09 -9.40 -6.76
CA TYR A 81 10.31 -10.52 -7.29
C TYR A 81 9.99 -10.31 -8.78
N TYR A 82 9.52 -9.11 -9.16
CA TYR A 82 9.24 -8.78 -10.56
C TYR A 82 10.48 -8.90 -11.45
N LYS A 83 11.65 -8.48 -10.97
CA LYS A 83 12.92 -8.64 -11.72
C LYS A 83 13.27 -10.11 -11.99
N GLY A 84 12.99 -10.99 -11.04
CA GLY A 84 13.32 -12.42 -11.15
C GLY A 84 12.31 -13.22 -11.95
N PHE A 85 11.02 -12.93 -11.78
CA PHE A 85 9.94 -13.77 -12.27
C PHE A 85 9.08 -13.12 -13.38
N GLY A 86 9.30 -11.84 -13.68
CA GLY A 86 8.49 -11.09 -14.65
C GLY A 86 7.02 -10.86 -14.24
N SER A 87 6.68 -11.16 -12.99
CA SER A 87 5.35 -11.04 -12.42
C SER A 87 5.44 -10.51 -11.00
N TYR A 88 4.32 -10.01 -10.43
CA TYR A 88 4.25 -9.57 -9.05
C TYR A 88 3.79 -10.71 -8.13
N PHE A 89 4.33 -10.72 -6.92
CA PHE A 89 3.99 -11.72 -5.90
C PHE A 89 2.56 -11.51 -5.38
N ARG A 90 1.83 -12.60 -5.19
CA ARG A 90 0.47 -12.60 -4.62
C ARG A 90 0.45 -13.33 -3.28
N PHE A 91 -0.06 -12.68 -2.25
CA PHE A 91 -0.26 -13.31 -0.93
C PHE A 91 -1.34 -14.39 -0.97
N SER A 92 -2.37 -14.19 -1.79
CA SER A 92 -3.46 -15.16 -1.94
C SER A 92 -2.98 -16.52 -2.45
N THR A 93 -1.89 -16.57 -3.23
CA THR A 93 -1.27 -17.80 -3.75
C THR A 93 0.01 -18.21 -3.02
N ALA A 94 0.40 -17.51 -1.96
CA ALA A 94 1.66 -17.74 -1.24
C ALA A 94 1.82 -19.18 -0.72
N LYS A 95 0.72 -19.85 -0.38
CA LYS A 95 0.75 -21.24 0.09
C LYS A 95 1.20 -22.23 -1.00
N GLU A 96 0.84 -21.95 -2.24
CA GLU A 96 1.19 -22.79 -3.39
C GLU A 96 2.64 -22.58 -3.82
N LEU A 97 3.14 -21.34 -3.68
CA LEU A 97 4.49 -20.94 -4.07
C LEU A 97 5.57 -21.24 -3.02
N SER A 98 5.20 -21.56 -1.78
CA SER A 98 6.16 -21.73 -0.68
C SER A 98 7.18 -22.84 -0.94
N SER A 99 6.82 -23.89 -1.67
CA SER A 99 7.70 -24.99 -2.07
C SER A 99 8.64 -24.61 -3.22
N GLU A 100 8.21 -23.73 -4.13
CA GLU A 100 9.01 -23.30 -5.28
C GLU A 100 10.03 -22.21 -4.90
N VAL A 101 9.65 -21.30 -3.99
CA VAL A 101 10.52 -20.21 -3.53
C VAL A 101 11.63 -20.70 -2.60
N ALA A 102 11.37 -21.75 -1.81
CA ALA A 102 12.35 -22.30 -0.87
C ALA A 102 13.66 -22.78 -1.56
N GLY A 103 13.60 -23.18 -2.83
CA GLY A 103 14.77 -23.59 -3.63
C GLY A 103 15.54 -22.43 -4.29
N GLN A 104 14.99 -21.23 -4.31
CA GLN A 104 15.49 -20.11 -5.12
C GLN A 104 16.19 -19.00 -4.31
N GLY A 105 16.47 -19.24 -3.03
CA GLY A 105 17.07 -18.22 -2.15
C GLY A 105 18.39 -17.64 -2.65
N ALA A 106 19.22 -18.43 -3.36
CA ALA A 106 20.46 -17.95 -3.96
C ALA A 106 20.20 -16.98 -5.13
N ALA A 107 19.23 -17.27 -5.98
CA ALA A 107 18.83 -16.41 -7.09
C ALA A 107 18.23 -15.07 -6.61
N ILE A 108 17.48 -15.08 -5.52
CA ILE A 108 16.90 -13.86 -4.92
C ILE A 108 18.00 -12.90 -4.42
N ASN A 109 19.09 -13.44 -3.84
CA ASN A 109 20.20 -12.63 -3.36
C ASN A 109 20.93 -11.90 -4.50
N GLU A 110 21.01 -12.50 -5.70
CA GLU A 110 21.61 -11.86 -6.87
C GLU A 110 20.74 -10.74 -7.46
N LEU A 111 19.44 -10.77 -7.20
CA LEU A 111 18.49 -9.77 -7.70
C LEU A 111 18.38 -8.54 -6.78
N PHE A 112 18.85 -8.66 -5.53
CA PHE A 112 18.82 -7.57 -4.56
C PHE A 112 19.94 -6.58 -4.85
N ASP A 113 19.58 -5.32 -5.12
CA ASP A 113 20.53 -4.24 -5.35
C ASP A 113 20.90 -3.58 -4.01
N MET A 114 22.19 -3.34 -3.75
CA MET A 114 22.63 -2.57 -2.57
C MET A 114 21.99 -1.19 -2.48
N LYS A 115 21.54 -0.63 -3.60
CA LYS A 115 20.75 0.63 -3.59
C LYS A 115 19.40 0.48 -2.90
N ASP A 116 18.85 -0.71 -2.82
CA ASP A 116 17.59 -0.97 -2.14
C ASP A 116 17.72 -0.89 -0.59
N VAL A 117 18.95 -0.79 -0.06
CA VAL A 117 19.20 -0.50 1.37
C VAL A 117 19.06 1.00 1.68
N ILE A 118 19.31 1.89 0.72
CA ILE A 118 19.31 3.34 0.92
C ILE A 118 18.00 3.86 1.56
N PRO A 119 16.79 3.43 1.13
CA PRO A 119 15.55 3.84 1.77
C PRO A 119 15.49 3.60 3.28
N PHE A 120 15.99 2.45 3.73
CA PHE A 120 15.97 2.12 5.16
C PHE A 120 16.91 3.01 5.97
N VAL A 121 18.08 3.33 5.41
CA VAL A 121 19.03 4.27 6.03
C VAL A 121 18.42 5.67 6.11
N VAL A 122 17.77 6.15 5.06
CA VAL A 122 17.10 7.45 5.04
C VAL A 122 15.98 7.51 6.08
N LEU A 123 15.14 6.46 6.16
CA LEU A 123 14.08 6.37 7.17
C LEU A 123 14.65 6.42 8.59
N LEU A 124 15.70 5.65 8.84
CA LEU A 124 16.37 5.63 10.15
C LEU A 124 16.90 7.02 10.49
N LEU A 125 17.56 7.70 9.55
CA LEU A 125 18.08 9.05 9.76
C LEU A 125 16.96 10.04 10.08
N ILE A 126 15.84 10.02 9.37
CA ILE A 126 14.68 10.86 9.67
C ILE A 126 14.24 10.67 11.12
N VAL A 127 14.01 9.43 11.53
CA VAL A 127 13.54 9.12 12.89
C VAL A 127 14.55 9.53 13.95
N VAL A 128 15.84 9.24 13.74
CA VAL A 128 16.93 9.60 14.68
C VAL A 128 17.03 11.12 14.85
N VAL A 129 16.99 11.88 13.75
CA VAL A 129 17.04 13.37 13.81
C VAL A 129 15.87 13.90 14.64
N PHE A 130 14.63 13.39 14.40
CA PHE A 130 13.48 13.84 15.18
C PHE A 130 13.55 13.42 16.65
N LEU A 131 14.15 12.28 16.99
CA LEU A 131 14.39 11.88 18.38
C LEU A 131 15.42 12.78 19.06
N ILE A 132 16.53 13.11 18.39
CA ILE A 132 17.57 14.00 18.91
C ILE A 132 16.99 15.40 19.15
N VAL A 133 16.31 15.98 18.16
CA VAL A 133 15.67 17.31 18.29
C VAL A 133 14.68 17.33 19.45
N ARG A 134 13.84 16.27 19.56
CA ARG A 134 12.90 16.16 20.67
C ARG A 134 13.58 16.12 22.02
N TYR A 135 14.70 15.39 22.14
CA TYR A 135 15.49 15.31 23.37
C TYR A 135 16.15 16.65 23.72
N CYS A 136 16.84 17.26 22.76
CA CYS A 136 17.56 18.54 22.95
C CYS A 136 16.61 19.68 23.35
N PHE A 137 15.46 19.80 22.71
CA PHE A 137 14.50 20.89 22.97
C PHE A 137 13.46 20.53 24.05
N LYS A 138 13.60 19.35 24.70
CA LYS A 138 12.68 18.86 25.75
C LYS A 138 11.20 18.99 25.34
N ILE A 139 10.90 18.58 24.10
CA ILE A 139 9.56 18.68 23.52
C ILE A 139 8.64 17.67 24.22
N LYS A 140 7.59 18.15 24.87
CA LYS A 140 6.58 17.34 25.56
C LYS A 140 5.23 17.51 24.88
N THR A 141 4.76 16.48 24.21
CA THR A 141 3.38 16.41 23.70
C THR A 141 2.46 15.99 24.82
N LYS A 142 1.55 16.89 25.23
CA LYS A 142 0.46 16.52 26.15
C LYS A 142 -0.64 15.93 25.29
N TYR A 143 -1.00 14.66 25.57
CA TYR A 143 -2.16 14.02 24.98
C TYR A 143 -3.44 14.73 25.38
N LYS A 144 -4.22 15.15 24.38
CA LYS A 144 -5.53 15.72 24.54
C LYS A 144 -6.48 15.07 23.56
N TRP A 145 -7.78 15.10 23.85
CA TRP A 145 -8.82 14.49 23.06
C TRP A 145 -8.80 14.84 21.55
N TYR A 146 -8.34 16.04 21.17
CA TYR A 146 -8.22 16.45 19.77
C TYR A 146 -7.17 15.63 18.97
N ILE A 147 -6.25 14.96 19.65
CA ILE A 147 -5.28 14.04 19.01
C ILE A 147 -6.01 12.79 18.53
N HIS A 148 -6.90 12.24 19.36
CA HIS A 148 -7.74 11.11 18.95
C HIS A 148 -8.71 11.51 17.84
N LEU A 149 -9.24 12.72 17.88
CA LEU A 149 -10.08 13.25 16.81
C LEU A 149 -9.30 13.39 15.49
N SER A 150 -8.05 13.90 15.52
CA SER A 150 -7.22 13.99 14.31
C SER A 150 -6.88 12.62 13.73
N SER A 151 -6.63 11.63 14.56
CA SER A 151 -6.44 10.24 14.11
C SER A 151 -7.69 9.69 13.44
N LEU A 152 -8.87 9.89 14.04
CA LEU A 152 -10.14 9.48 13.46
C LEU A 152 -10.38 10.13 12.09
N ILE A 153 -10.06 11.42 11.94
CA ILE A 153 -10.13 12.12 10.65
C ILE A 153 -9.20 11.48 9.62
N CYS A 154 -7.97 11.12 10.01
CA CYS A 154 -7.04 10.43 9.11
C CYS A 154 -7.62 9.08 8.62
N PHE A 155 -8.23 8.29 9.50
CA PHE A 155 -8.88 7.03 9.10
C PHE A 155 -10.09 7.24 8.20
N LEU A 156 -10.92 8.24 8.48
CA LEU A 156 -12.07 8.57 7.62
C LEU A 156 -11.60 8.99 6.22
N LEU A 157 -10.59 9.84 6.13
CA LEU A 157 -10.03 10.28 4.85
C LEU A 157 -9.34 9.11 4.11
N SER A 158 -8.66 8.22 4.83
CA SER A 158 -8.11 6.97 4.28
C SER A 158 -9.21 6.12 3.63
N PHE A 159 -10.29 5.87 4.36
CA PHE A 159 -11.44 5.10 3.88
C PHE A 159 -12.11 5.76 2.65
N VAL A 160 -12.31 7.08 2.68
CA VAL A 160 -12.87 7.84 1.54
C VAL A 160 -11.97 7.72 0.32
N SER A 161 -10.65 7.84 0.49
CA SER A 161 -9.70 7.74 -0.63
C SER A 161 -9.76 6.37 -1.32
N ILE A 162 -9.74 5.29 -0.53
CA ILE A 162 -9.82 3.92 -1.05
C ILE A 162 -11.18 3.66 -1.71
N ASN A 163 -12.28 4.06 -1.06
CA ASN A 163 -13.62 3.89 -1.65
C ASN A 163 -13.81 4.66 -2.96
N ASN A 164 -13.23 5.84 -3.07
CA ASN A 164 -13.28 6.62 -4.31
C ASN A 164 -12.52 5.92 -5.44
N MET A 165 -11.40 5.25 -5.13
CA MET A 165 -10.68 4.42 -6.11
C MET A 165 -11.58 3.27 -6.56
N VAL A 166 -12.11 2.49 -5.63
CA VAL A 166 -12.98 1.35 -5.93
C VAL A 166 -14.17 1.77 -6.79
N LYS A 167 -14.89 2.85 -6.40
CA LYS A 167 -16.03 3.36 -7.19
C LYS A 167 -15.64 3.74 -8.61
N GLN A 168 -14.46 4.34 -8.81
CA GLN A 168 -14.01 4.72 -10.16
C GLN A 168 -13.68 3.49 -11.01
N VAL A 169 -13.05 2.47 -10.45
CA VAL A 169 -12.81 1.21 -11.15
C VAL A 169 -14.14 0.55 -11.54
N TYR A 170 -15.10 0.48 -10.61
CA TYR A 170 -16.42 -0.09 -10.90
C TYR A 170 -17.23 0.73 -11.91
N ALA A 171 -16.96 2.02 -12.04
CA ALA A 171 -17.60 2.86 -13.06
C ALA A 171 -17.13 2.55 -14.50
N THR A 172 -16.03 1.82 -14.67
CA THR A 172 -15.56 1.35 -15.99
C THR A 172 -16.21 0.06 -16.43
N ASN A 173 -17.09 -0.53 -15.60
CA ASN A 173 -17.84 -1.72 -15.98
C ASN A 173 -18.78 -1.41 -17.15
N THR A 174 -18.82 -2.28 -18.16
CA THR A 174 -19.67 -2.19 -19.32
C THR A 174 -20.42 -3.49 -19.55
N ASP A 175 -21.65 -3.39 -20.05
CA ASP A 175 -22.45 -4.56 -20.41
C ASP A 175 -22.08 -5.13 -21.78
N ASP A 176 -21.18 -4.46 -22.53
CA ASP A 176 -20.67 -4.94 -23.81
C ASP A 176 -19.71 -6.13 -23.60
N ASN A 177 -20.16 -7.33 -23.91
CA ASN A 177 -19.42 -8.58 -23.73
C ASN A 177 -18.08 -8.61 -24.47
N PHE A 178 -17.90 -7.81 -25.54
CA PHE A 178 -16.64 -7.76 -26.28
C PHE A 178 -15.62 -6.80 -25.63
N GLN A 179 -16.09 -5.72 -25.03
CA GLN A 179 -15.22 -4.70 -24.43
C GLN A 179 -14.91 -4.99 -22.95
N ILE A 180 -15.67 -5.86 -22.28
CA ILE A 180 -15.52 -6.10 -20.83
C ILE A 180 -14.10 -6.52 -20.45
N TYR A 181 -13.42 -7.31 -21.27
CA TYR A 181 -12.06 -7.80 -21.02
C TYR A 181 -10.98 -6.71 -21.04
N HIS A 182 -11.29 -5.55 -21.58
CA HIS A 182 -10.38 -4.39 -21.68
C HIS A 182 -10.67 -3.32 -20.61
N THR A 183 -11.68 -3.53 -19.76
CA THR A 183 -12.05 -2.57 -18.73
C THR A 183 -11.17 -2.70 -17.49
N ASP A 184 -10.93 -1.58 -16.80
CA ASP A 184 -10.25 -1.57 -15.50
C ASP A 184 -11.02 -2.39 -14.46
N PHE A 185 -12.35 -2.44 -14.57
CA PHE A 185 -13.20 -3.28 -13.73
C PHE A 185 -12.86 -4.77 -13.88
N TYR A 186 -12.74 -5.28 -15.10
CA TYR A 186 -12.42 -6.69 -15.34
C TYR A 186 -11.03 -7.04 -14.78
N VAL A 187 -10.04 -6.18 -15.05
CA VAL A 187 -8.67 -6.37 -14.54
C VAL A 187 -8.67 -6.40 -13.01
N TYR A 188 -9.45 -5.50 -12.37
CA TYR A 188 -9.57 -5.41 -10.92
C TYR A 188 -10.29 -6.63 -10.31
N ASP A 189 -11.33 -7.10 -10.95
CA ASP A 189 -12.18 -8.19 -10.41
C ASP A 189 -11.52 -9.56 -10.52
N THR A 190 -10.94 -9.88 -11.68
CA THR A 190 -10.38 -11.20 -11.96
C THR A 190 -8.99 -11.43 -11.39
N VAL A 191 -8.14 -10.37 -11.29
CA VAL A 191 -6.73 -10.45 -10.87
C VAL A 191 -5.96 -11.58 -11.59
N SER A 192 -6.37 -11.92 -12.80
CA SER A 192 -5.84 -13.07 -13.55
C SER A 192 -4.38 -12.89 -13.97
N ASN A 193 -3.99 -11.65 -14.29
CA ASN A 193 -2.63 -11.31 -14.72
C ASN A 193 -2.06 -10.19 -13.83
N PRO A 194 -1.18 -10.52 -12.85
CA PRO A 194 -0.60 -9.53 -11.94
C PRO A 194 0.14 -8.39 -12.65
N LYS A 195 0.86 -8.69 -13.75
CA LYS A 195 1.57 -7.65 -14.50
C LYS A 195 0.61 -6.68 -15.16
N ALA A 196 -0.40 -7.19 -15.91
CA ALA A 196 -1.40 -6.33 -16.54
C ALA A 196 -2.18 -5.52 -15.49
N PHE A 197 -2.47 -6.09 -14.33
CA PHE A 197 -3.09 -5.38 -13.23
C PHE A 197 -2.25 -4.19 -12.76
N VAL A 198 -0.96 -4.41 -12.49
CA VAL A 198 -0.06 -3.35 -12.01
C VAL A 198 0.17 -2.28 -13.08
N ASP A 199 0.28 -2.67 -14.34
CA ASP A 199 0.45 -1.73 -15.46
C ASP A 199 -0.76 -0.79 -15.61
N ASN A 200 -2.00 -1.29 -15.39
CA ASN A 200 -3.23 -0.52 -15.56
C ASN A 200 -3.68 0.20 -14.28
N LEU A 201 -3.62 -0.47 -13.13
CA LEU A 201 -4.21 0.00 -11.87
C LEU A 201 -3.19 0.37 -10.80
N GLY A 202 -1.94 -0.05 -10.97
CA GLY A 202 -0.83 0.23 -10.08
C GLY A 202 -0.58 -0.82 -9.00
N LEU A 203 0.64 -0.80 -8.45
CA LEU A 203 1.12 -1.80 -7.52
C LEU A 203 0.36 -1.79 -6.19
N LEU A 204 0.13 -0.63 -5.58
CA LEU A 204 -0.58 -0.56 -4.30
C LEU A 204 -2.07 -0.93 -4.44
N THR A 205 -2.66 -0.67 -5.60
CA THR A 205 -4.02 -1.11 -5.91
C THR A 205 -4.08 -2.63 -6.03
N PHE A 206 -3.09 -3.24 -6.68
CA PHE A 206 -2.94 -4.69 -6.76
C PHE A 206 -2.86 -5.32 -5.37
N GLU A 207 -2.00 -4.76 -4.50
CA GLU A 207 -1.83 -5.24 -3.13
C GLU A 207 -3.12 -5.14 -2.29
N PHE A 208 -3.79 -4.02 -2.42
CA PHE A 208 -5.07 -3.82 -1.72
C PHE A 208 -6.10 -4.87 -2.16
N ARG A 209 -6.15 -5.17 -3.45
CA ARG A 209 -7.08 -6.16 -4.00
C ARG A 209 -6.70 -7.59 -3.62
N ASP A 210 -5.40 -7.92 -3.68
CA ASP A 210 -4.90 -9.24 -3.27
C ASP A 210 -5.14 -9.49 -1.77
N PHE A 211 -4.95 -8.48 -0.93
CA PHE A 211 -5.29 -8.55 0.49
C PHE A 211 -6.80 -8.75 0.72
N GLN A 212 -7.65 -8.07 -0.06
CA GLN A 212 -9.10 -8.30 -0.01
C GLN A 212 -9.46 -9.75 -0.38
N ALA A 213 -8.80 -10.31 -1.40
CA ALA A 213 -9.01 -11.69 -1.80
C ALA A 213 -8.57 -12.68 -0.72
N LEU A 214 -7.46 -12.39 -0.03
CA LEU A 214 -6.99 -13.18 1.10
C LEU A 214 -7.99 -13.22 2.27
N VAL A 215 -8.60 -12.06 2.59
CA VAL A 215 -9.52 -11.91 3.74
C VAL A 215 -10.92 -12.46 3.43
N LYS A 216 -11.42 -12.22 2.22
CA LYS A 216 -12.79 -12.63 1.83
C LYS A 216 -12.89 -14.04 1.27
N GLY A 217 -11.77 -14.71 1.03
CA GLY A 217 -11.66 -15.85 0.11
C GLY A 217 -11.70 -15.36 -1.34
N GLN A 218 -10.97 -16.01 -2.23
CA GLN A 218 -11.20 -15.81 -3.66
C GLN A 218 -12.63 -16.26 -3.93
N LYS A 219 -13.47 -15.39 -4.46
CA LYS A 219 -14.62 -15.85 -5.23
C LYS A 219 -14.00 -16.54 -6.43
N ASP A 220 -14.06 -17.86 -6.44
CA ASP A 220 -13.66 -18.64 -7.59
C ASP A 220 -14.31 -18.04 -8.84
N ASN A 221 -13.65 -18.19 -9.96
CA ASN A 221 -14.09 -17.72 -11.27
C ASN A 221 -15.43 -18.36 -11.76
N GLU A 222 -16.21 -18.95 -10.85
CA GLU A 222 -17.50 -19.58 -11.12
C GLU A 222 -18.45 -18.66 -11.92
N LEU A 223 -18.44 -17.36 -11.61
CA LEU A 223 -19.32 -16.40 -12.30
C LEU A 223 -18.98 -16.22 -13.79
N TYR A 224 -17.70 -16.45 -14.16
CA TYR A 224 -17.27 -16.35 -15.55
C TYR A 224 -17.34 -17.70 -16.25
N THR A 225 -17.12 -18.80 -15.55
CA THR A 225 -17.31 -20.16 -16.06
C THR A 225 -18.77 -20.38 -16.47
N ASP A 226 -19.70 -20.02 -15.60
CA ASP A 226 -21.16 -20.14 -15.87
C ASP A 226 -21.59 -19.29 -17.09
N LYS A 227 -21.01 -18.08 -17.25
CA LYS A 227 -21.30 -17.23 -18.43
C LYS A 227 -20.69 -17.81 -19.72
N ILE A 228 -19.50 -18.40 -19.63
CA ILE A 228 -18.85 -19.06 -20.76
C ILE A 228 -19.62 -20.33 -21.16
N ASP A 229 -19.99 -21.13 -20.19
CA ASP A 229 -20.76 -22.36 -20.42
C ASP A 229 -22.14 -22.05 -21.01
N SER A 230 -22.84 -21.05 -20.48
CA SER A 230 -24.13 -20.60 -21.06
C SER A 230 -24.00 -20.04 -22.48
N TYR A 231 -22.85 -19.43 -22.83
CA TYR A 231 -22.59 -18.97 -24.19
C TYR A 231 -22.38 -20.10 -25.16
N PHE A 232 -21.69 -21.17 -24.75
CA PHE A 232 -21.47 -22.36 -25.58
C PHE A 232 -22.73 -23.22 -25.69
N GLU A 233 -23.54 -23.36 -24.65
CA GLU A 233 -24.81 -24.05 -24.68
C GLU A 233 -25.82 -23.38 -25.63
N ASN A 234 -25.93 -22.05 -25.62
CA ASN A 234 -26.79 -21.31 -26.55
C ASN A 234 -26.32 -21.34 -28.01
N LYS A 235 -25.07 -21.74 -28.29
CA LYS A 235 -24.54 -21.84 -29.65
C LYS A 235 -24.62 -23.26 -30.23
N SER A 236 -24.93 -24.26 -29.39
CA SER A 236 -25.07 -25.68 -29.77
C SER A 236 -26.53 -26.12 -29.97
N SER A 237 -27.48 -25.22 -29.75
CA SER A 237 -28.89 -25.36 -30.05
C SER A 237 -29.28 -24.56 -31.32
#